data_f828d0ae5297454e76085ba5ebf82529
#
_entry.id   f828d0ae5297454e76085ba5ebf82529
#
_cell.length_a   1.000
_cell.length_b   1.000
_cell.length_c   1.000
_cell.angle_alpha   90.00
_cell.angle_beta   90.00
_cell.angle_gamma   90.00
#
_symmetry.space_group_name_H-M   'P 1'
#
loop_
_entity.id
_entity.type
_entity.pdbx_description
1 polymer ?
#
loop_
_entity_poly.entity_id
_entity_poly.type
_entity_poly.pdbx_seq_one_letter_code
_entity_poly.pdbx_strand_id
1 'polypeptide(L)'
;MHFIKKNYGWMIVVILATLPMLVVFNLLNIDFTNGLTIIFEDADGNSTIGMLYHVTGEFAIRWMTAVLTCTPFFILFGVTNLFVRQAMGVATAVWSFLHFLFFILAEGFIETFAQVNYVAGFIAVLILIPLFFTSNRKSMKRLKKNWKKLQRFSYAAIFLTILHVVILEKTWLIYAIVVGIGFVIRIPFVKNKILEFRKTK
;
A
#
# COMPACT_ATOMS: atom_id res chain seq x y z
N MET A 1 1.71 30.63 -2.01
CA MET A 1 2.55 30.07 -0.93
C MET A 1 1.78 29.38 0.22
N HIS A 2 0.64 29.91 0.69
CA HIS A 2 -0.10 29.34 1.83
C HIS A 2 -0.65 27.93 1.56
N PHE A 3 -1.12 27.61 0.34
CA PHE A 3 -1.61 26.29 -0.05
C PHE A 3 -0.53 25.21 0.06
N ILE A 4 0.67 25.48 -0.46
CA ILE A 4 1.81 24.54 -0.41
C ILE A 4 2.22 24.27 1.04
N LYS A 5 2.40 25.33 1.85
CA LYS A 5 2.75 25.21 3.28
C LYS A 5 1.77 24.35 4.08
N LYS A 6 0.48 24.36 3.72
CA LYS A 6 -0.57 23.56 4.39
C LYS A 6 -0.64 22.12 3.89
N ASN A 7 -0.26 21.87 2.64
CA ASN A 7 -0.52 20.61 1.94
C ASN A 7 0.75 19.82 1.58
N TYR A 8 1.95 20.35 1.82
CA TYR A 8 3.22 19.74 1.41
C TYR A 8 3.35 18.25 1.80
N GLY A 9 2.87 17.87 2.98
CA GLY A 9 3.03 16.50 3.47
C GLY A 9 2.35 15.45 2.60
N TRP A 10 1.09 15.66 2.21
CA TRP A 10 0.42 14.72 1.32
C TRP A 10 0.91 14.84 -0.12
N MET A 11 1.33 16.02 -0.56
CA MET A 11 1.93 16.22 -1.89
C MET A 11 3.23 15.43 -2.05
N ILE A 12 4.10 15.41 -1.03
CA ILE A 12 5.32 14.58 -1.02
C ILE A 12 4.94 13.11 -1.17
N VAL A 13 3.92 12.63 -0.45
CA VAL A 13 3.46 11.23 -0.57
C VAL A 13 2.99 10.94 -1.99
N VAL A 14 2.23 11.83 -2.60
CA VAL A 14 1.75 11.65 -3.99
C VAL A 14 2.94 11.59 -4.95
N ILE A 15 3.90 12.51 -4.86
CA ILE A 15 5.10 12.50 -5.70
C ILE A 15 5.87 11.18 -5.52
N LEU A 16 6.14 10.76 -4.28
CA LEU A 16 6.86 9.52 -4.00
C LEU A 16 6.09 8.27 -4.44
N ALA A 17 4.75 8.32 -4.45
CA ALA A 17 3.93 7.20 -4.91
C ALA A 17 3.80 7.15 -6.44
N THR A 18 3.89 8.28 -7.12
CA THR A 18 3.76 8.36 -8.59
C THR A 18 5.10 8.26 -9.30
N LEU A 19 6.20 8.66 -8.67
CA LEU A 19 7.54 8.59 -9.28
C LEU A 19 7.88 7.18 -9.81
N PRO A 20 7.64 6.08 -9.07
CA PRO A 20 7.91 4.74 -9.57
C PRO A 20 7.01 4.29 -10.74
N MET A 21 5.91 5.02 -11.04
CA MET A 21 5.13 4.76 -12.25
C MET A 21 5.95 4.96 -13.52
N LEU A 22 7.01 5.77 -13.48
CA LEU A 22 7.94 5.93 -14.59
C LEU A 22 8.60 4.58 -14.95
N VAL A 23 8.92 3.76 -13.96
CA VAL A 23 9.45 2.40 -14.19
C VAL A 23 8.40 1.52 -14.86
N VAL A 24 7.15 1.60 -14.37
CA VAL A 24 6.04 0.85 -14.98
C VAL A 24 5.83 1.29 -16.42
N PHE A 25 5.85 2.59 -16.72
CA PHE A 25 5.71 3.09 -18.08
C PHE A 25 6.86 2.69 -18.99
N ASN A 26 8.10 2.64 -18.49
CA ASN A 26 9.25 2.17 -19.26
C ASN A 26 9.20 0.66 -19.59
N LEU A 27 8.52 -0.12 -18.75
CA LEU A 27 8.32 -1.56 -18.97
C LEU A 27 7.09 -1.86 -19.86
N LEU A 28 6.22 -0.86 -20.02
CA LEU A 28 5.06 -0.93 -20.90
C LEU A 28 5.44 -0.35 -22.27
N ASN A 29 5.54 -1.20 -23.27
CA ASN A 29 5.74 -0.75 -24.65
C ASN A 29 4.37 -0.42 -25.25
N ILE A 30 4.11 0.85 -25.53
CA ILE A 30 2.83 1.32 -26.07
C ILE A 30 3.00 1.62 -27.54
N ASP A 31 2.39 0.81 -28.38
CA ASP A 31 2.38 1.03 -29.83
C ASP A 31 1.10 1.79 -30.25
N PHE A 32 1.28 2.89 -30.96
CA PHE A 32 0.22 3.74 -31.49
C PHE A 32 0.06 3.60 -33.04
N THR A 33 0.89 2.78 -33.70
CA THR A 33 0.91 2.73 -35.19
C THR A 33 -0.30 2.01 -35.76
N ASN A 34 -0.82 0.97 -35.07
CA ASN A 34 -1.96 0.17 -35.48
C ASN A 34 -3.14 0.24 -34.51
N GLY A 35 -3.25 1.32 -33.73
CA GLY A 35 -4.16 1.47 -32.60
C GLY A 35 -3.42 1.42 -31.27
N LEU A 36 -4.14 1.59 -30.16
CA LEU A 36 -3.56 1.53 -28.83
C LEU A 36 -3.33 0.06 -28.45
N THR A 37 -2.12 -0.45 -28.64
CA THR A 37 -1.70 -1.79 -28.20
C THR A 37 -0.64 -1.68 -27.12
N ILE A 38 -0.77 -2.50 -26.05
CA ILE A 38 0.22 -2.62 -24.99
C ILE A 38 1.00 -3.91 -25.22
N ILE A 39 2.30 -3.78 -25.48
CA ILE A 39 3.20 -4.89 -25.71
C ILE A 39 3.98 -5.14 -24.43
N PHE A 40 3.90 -6.35 -23.91
CA PHE A 40 4.62 -6.77 -22.69
C PHE A 40 5.95 -7.47 -23.04
N GLU A 41 6.72 -6.86 -23.96
CA GLU A 41 8.02 -7.34 -24.39
C GLU A 41 9.02 -6.19 -24.36
N ASP A 42 10.28 -6.49 -24.01
CA ASP A 42 11.39 -5.55 -24.13
C ASP A 42 11.92 -5.50 -25.57
N ALA A 43 12.95 -4.67 -25.80
CA ALA A 43 13.59 -4.52 -27.13
C ALA A 43 14.20 -5.84 -27.63
N ASP A 44 14.48 -6.79 -26.76
CA ASP A 44 15.08 -8.10 -27.07
C ASP A 44 14.02 -9.21 -27.18
N GLY A 45 12.71 -8.87 -27.09
CA GLY A 45 11.59 -9.79 -27.18
C GLY A 45 11.30 -10.59 -25.89
N ASN A 46 11.88 -10.21 -24.74
CA ASN A 46 11.60 -10.88 -23.47
C ASN A 46 10.34 -10.31 -22.82
N SER A 47 9.55 -11.19 -22.20
CA SER A 47 8.33 -10.77 -21.51
C SER A 47 8.62 -9.90 -20.29
N THR A 48 8.08 -8.69 -20.26
CA THR A 48 8.21 -7.71 -19.17
C THR A 48 7.11 -7.81 -18.13
N ILE A 49 6.06 -8.60 -18.38
CA ILE A 49 4.86 -8.65 -17.51
C ILE A 49 5.19 -9.21 -16.12
N GLY A 50 6.09 -10.21 -16.04
CA GLY A 50 6.57 -10.77 -14.78
C GLY A 50 7.29 -9.73 -13.92
N MET A 51 8.10 -8.86 -14.54
CA MET A 51 8.77 -7.75 -13.87
C MET A 51 7.76 -6.68 -13.42
N LEU A 52 6.73 -6.40 -14.21
CA LEU A 52 5.68 -5.42 -13.86
C LEU A 52 4.92 -5.82 -12.60
N TYR A 53 4.43 -7.07 -12.52
CA TYR A 53 3.71 -7.48 -11.31
C TYR A 53 4.65 -7.61 -10.11
N HIS A 54 5.92 -7.97 -10.29
CA HIS A 54 6.89 -7.98 -9.20
C HIS A 54 7.15 -6.58 -8.64
N VAL A 55 7.47 -5.61 -9.49
CA VAL A 55 7.73 -4.20 -9.10
C VAL A 55 6.51 -3.59 -8.42
N THR A 56 5.31 -3.79 -8.99
CA THR A 56 4.08 -3.24 -8.40
C THR A 56 3.75 -3.86 -7.04
N GLY A 57 4.03 -5.16 -6.84
CA GLY A 57 3.89 -5.84 -5.56
C GLY A 57 4.84 -5.31 -4.49
N GLU A 58 6.10 -5.05 -4.84
CA GLU A 58 7.09 -4.44 -3.97
C GLU A 58 6.65 -3.03 -3.49
N PHE A 59 6.10 -2.20 -4.38
CA PHE A 59 5.56 -0.90 -3.97
C PHE A 59 4.29 -1.03 -3.14
N ALA A 60 3.43 -2.00 -3.41
CA ALA A 60 2.22 -2.25 -2.63
C ALA A 60 2.55 -2.56 -1.15
N ILE A 61 3.47 -3.49 -0.89
CA ILE A 61 3.85 -3.85 0.50
C ILE A 61 4.59 -2.71 1.20
N ARG A 62 5.44 -1.95 0.50
CA ARG A 62 6.13 -0.78 1.05
C ARG A 62 5.14 0.30 1.50
N TRP A 63 4.17 0.65 0.66
CA TRP A 63 3.14 1.64 1.00
C TRP A 63 2.20 1.14 2.10
N MET A 64 1.85 -0.15 2.10
CA MET A 64 1.04 -0.74 3.17
C MET A 64 1.77 -0.69 4.52
N THR A 65 3.06 -1.01 4.55
CA THR A 65 3.91 -0.87 5.73
C THR A 65 4.00 0.58 6.19
N ALA A 66 4.22 1.52 5.27
CA ALA A 66 4.31 2.95 5.57
C ALA A 66 3.01 3.50 6.18
N VAL A 67 1.84 3.20 5.63
CA VAL A 67 0.55 3.68 6.17
C VAL A 67 0.26 3.11 7.55
N LEU A 68 0.66 1.88 7.83
CA LEU A 68 0.46 1.25 9.14
C LEU A 68 1.46 1.77 10.19
N THR A 69 2.67 2.11 9.81
CA THR A 69 3.68 2.68 10.72
C THR A 69 3.55 4.19 10.89
N CYS A 70 2.76 4.86 10.06
CA CYS A 70 2.48 6.29 10.16
C CYS A 70 1.93 6.70 11.55
N THR A 71 1.01 5.92 12.15
CA THR A 71 0.48 6.21 13.50
C THR A 71 1.51 6.01 14.61
N PRO A 72 2.27 4.90 14.67
CA PRO A 72 3.44 4.79 15.56
C PRO A 72 4.41 5.95 15.44
N PHE A 73 4.75 6.34 14.24
CA PHE A 73 5.60 7.51 13.97
C PHE A 73 5.01 8.79 14.60
N PHE A 74 3.70 9.03 14.44
CA PHE A 74 3.04 10.18 15.04
C PHE A 74 3.06 10.14 16.58
N ILE A 75 2.95 8.96 17.19
CA ILE A 75 3.07 8.77 18.63
C ILE A 75 4.48 9.14 19.09
N LEU A 76 5.51 8.68 18.39
CA LEU A 76 6.92 8.92 18.73
C LEU A 76 7.29 10.41 18.60
N PHE A 77 6.92 11.05 17.50
CA PHE A 77 7.38 12.40 17.16
C PHE A 77 6.36 13.52 17.44
N GLY A 78 5.15 13.18 17.91
CA GLY A 78 4.14 14.19 18.26
C GLY A 78 3.48 14.89 17.08
N VAL A 79 3.71 14.41 15.88
CA VAL A 79 3.12 14.95 14.65
C VAL A 79 1.81 14.24 14.36
N THR A 80 0.80 14.96 13.88
CA THR A 80 -0.45 14.35 13.39
C THR A 80 -0.79 14.92 12.03
N ASN A 81 -0.87 14.07 11.02
CA ASN A 81 -1.30 14.50 9.70
C ASN A 81 -2.20 13.43 9.06
N LEU A 82 -3.51 13.66 9.16
CA LEU A 82 -4.51 12.75 8.62
C LEU A 82 -4.42 12.64 7.09
N PHE A 83 -4.04 13.71 6.40
CA PHE A 83 -3.95 13.72 4.93
C PHE A 83 -2.78 12.88 4.42
N VAL A 84 -1.64 12.93 5.12
CA VAL A 84 -0.47 12.09 4.81
C VAL A 84 -0.86 10.63 4.93
N ARG A 85 -1.50 10.24 6.04
CA ARG A 85 -1.97 8.87 6.23
C ARG A 85 -3.00 8.44 5.18
N GLN A 86 -3.90 9.34 4.81
CA GLN A 86 -4.88 9.08 3.75
C GLN A 86 -4.19 8.88 2.39
N ALA A 87 -3.25 9.75 2.02
CA ALA A 87 -2.49 9.63 0.78
C ALA A 87 -1.70 8.31 0.70
N MET A 88 -1.04 7.89 1.80
CA MET A 88 -0.36 6.59 1.87
C MET A 88 -1.33 5.41 1.70
N GLY A 89 -2.54 5.49 2.29
CA GLY A 89 -3.57 4.45 2.12
C GLY A 89 -4.09 4.35 0.68
N VAL A 90 -4.25 5.49 0.02
CA VAL A 90 -4.61 5.53 -1.41
C VAL A 90 -3.48 4.95 -2.26
N ALA A 91 -2.22 5.33 -2.01
CA ALA A 91 -1.06 4.77 -2.70
C ALA A 91 -0.98 3.24 -2.54
N THR A 92 -1.18 2.73 -1.31
CA THR A 92 -1.26 1.29 -1.05
C THR A 92 -2.29 0.61 -1.94
N ALA A 93 -3.52 1.13 -1.98
CA ALA A 93 -4.60 0.52 -2.76
C ALA A 93 -4.30 0.56 -4.27
N VAL A 94 -3.82 1.69 -4.80
CA VAL A 94 -3.47 1.83 -6.22
C VAL A 94 -2.39 0.83 -6.62
N TRP A 95 -1.29 0.74 -5.87
CA TRP A 95 -0.22 -0.20 -6.18
C TRP A 95 -0.67 -1.66 -6.03
N SER A 96 -1.53 -1.98 -5.05
CA SER A 96 -2.07 -3.34 -4.89
C SER A 96 -3.02 -3.72 -6.04
N PHE A 97 -3.81 -2.78 -6.54
CA PHE A 97 -4.69 -3.03 -7.69
C PHE A 97 -3.88 -3.21 -8.98
N LEU A 98 -2.83 -2.42 -9.18
CA LEU A 98 -1.92 -2.60 -10.33
C LEU A 98 -1.20 -3.94 -10.27
N HIS A 99 -0.70 -4.33 -9.08
CA HIS A 99 -0.08 -5.64 -8.87
C HIS A 99 -1.04 -6.77 -9.24
N PHE A 100 -2.27 -6.72 -8.76
CA PHE A 100 -3.28 -7.73 -9.06
C PHE A 100 -3.67 -7.74 -10.54
N LEU A 101 -3.80 -6.56 -11.16
CA LEU A 101 -4.07 -6.45 -12.58
C LEU A 101 -2.98 -7.11 -13.43
N PHE A 102 -1.71 -6.78 -13.19
CA PHE A 102 -0.59 -7.37 -13.94
C PHE A 102 -0.44 -8.87 -13.66
N PHE A 103 -0.75 -9.31 -12.44
CA PHE A 103 -0.79 -10.74 -12.13
C PHE A 103 -1.84 -11.47 -12.97
N ILE A 104 -3.06 -10.94 -13.05
CA ILE A 104 -4.12 -11.55 -13.89
C ILE A 104 -3.74 -11.56 -15.37
N LEU A 105 -3.10 -10.51 -15.86
CA LEU A 105 -2.65 -10.43 -17.25
C LEU A 105 -1.51 -11.42 -17.55
N ALA A 106 -0.67 -11.73 -16.55
CA ALA A 106 0.43 -12.67 -16.69
C ALA A 106 -0.02 -14.13 -16.59
N GLU A 107 -0.75 -14.45 -15.54
CA GLU A 107 -1.03 -15.84 -15.13
C GLU A 107 -2.50 -16.25 -15.41
N GLY A 108 -3.38 -15.27 -15.57
CA GLY A 108 -4.82 -15.50 -15.67
C GLY A 108 -5.57 -15.45 -14.34
N PHE A 109 -6.87 -15.17 -14.41
CA PHE A 109 -7.70 -15.01 -13.20
C PHE A 109 -7.87 -16.32 -12.42
N ILE A 110 -7.96 -17.47 -13.12
CA ILE A 110 -8.18 -18.79 -12.49
C ILE A 110 -6.98 -19.16 -11.61
N GLU A 111 -5.75 -18.82 -12.01
CA GLU A 111 -4.52 -19.07 -11.25
C GLU A 111 -4.52 -18.39 -9.86
N THR A 112 -5.34 -17.35 -9.67
CA THR A 112 -5.54 -16.73 -8.36
C THR A 112 -5.97 -17.75 -7.28
N PHE A 113 -6.61 -18.83 -7.68
CA PHE A 113 -7.13 -19.88 -6.78
C PHE A 113 -6.27 -21.14 -6.74
N ALA A 114 -5.21 -21.20 -7.53
CA ALA A 114 -4.35 -22.39 -7.63
C ALA A 114 -3.49 -22.60 -6.38
N GLN A 115 -3.12 -21.52 -5.68
CA GLN A 115 -2.21 -21.57 -4.54
C GLN A 115 -2.72 -20.71 -3.36
N VAL A 116 -2.44 -21.17 -2.13
CA VAL A 116 -2.88 -20.49 -0.89
C VAL A 116 -2.33 -19.06 -0.78
N ASN A 117 -1.09 -18.83 -1.23
CA ASN A 117 -0.50 -17.50 -1.25
C ASN A 117 -1.24 -16.54 -2.19
N TYR A 118 -1.65 -17.00 -3.38
CA TYR A 118 -2.41 -16.18 -4.33
C TYR A 118 -3.80 -15.84 -3.77
N VAL A 119 -4.46 -16.82 -3.15
CA VAL A 119 -5.74 -16.60 -2.45
C VAL A 119 -5.58 -15.56 -1.32
N ALA A 120 -4.50 -15.65 -0.52
CA ALA A 120 -4.23 -14.69 0.54
C ALA A 120 -4.03 -13.27 -0.02
N GLY A 121 -3.28 -13.12 -1.12
CA GLY A 121 -3.10 -11.85 -1.83
C GLY A 121 -4.42 -11.31 -2.37
N PHE A 122 -5.24 -12.15 -2.98
CA PHE A 122 -6.55 -11.78 -3.50
C PHE A 122 -7.50 -11.28 -2.41
N ILE A 123 -7.59 -11.99 -1.27
CA ILE A 123 -8.41 -11.56 -0.13
C ILE A 123 -7.90 -10.22 0.42
N ALA A 124 -6.58 -10.01 0.48
CA ALA A 124 -6.01 -8.72 0.89
C ALA A 124 -6.47 -7.59 -0.04
N VAL A 125 -6.45 -7.80 -1.37
CA VAL A 125 -6.96 -6.83 -2.36
C VAL A 125 -8.45 -6.57 -2.17
N LEU A 126 -9.28 -7.59 -1.96
CA LEU A 126 -10.72 -7.43 -1.70
C LEU A 126 -10.98 -6.57 -0.44
N ILE A 127 -10.18 -6.75 0.62
CA ILE A 127 -10.26 -5.91 1.82
C ILE A 127 -9.89 -4.46 1.50
N LEU A 128 -8.91 -4.22 0.62
CA LEU A 128 -8.50 -2.86 0.25
C LEU A 128 -9.56 -2.09 -0.52
N ILE A 129 -10.46 -2.75 -1.26
CA ILE A 129 -11.53 -2.08 -2.03
C ILE A 129 -12.38 -1.16 -1.14
N PRO A 130 -13.10 -1.66 -0.11
CA PRO A 130 -13.90 -0.81 0.75
C PRO A 130 -13.06 0.21 1.54
N LEU A 131 -11.82 -0.12 1.91
CA LEU A 131 -10.91 0.80 2.57
C LEU A 131 -10.55 1.98 1.67
N PHE A 132 -10.27 1.74 0.39
CA PHE A 132 -9.98 2.75 -0.61
C PHE A 132 -11.17 3.71 -0.82
N PHE A 133 -12.35 3.18 -1.12
CA PHE A 133 -13.54 4.01 -1.38
C PHE A 133 -13.99 4.81 -0.15
N THR A 134 -13.69 4.32 1.06
CA THR A 134 -14.03 5.03 2.30
C THR A 134 -12.89 5.89 2.85
N SER A 135 -11.73 5.94 2.20
CA SER A 135 -10.59 6.77 2.57
C SER A 135 -10.79 8.24 2.17
N ASN A 136 -11.93 8.82 2.56
CA ASN A 136 -12.25 10.23 2.30
C ASN A 136 -13.05 10.85 3.43
N ARG A 137 -13.06 12.20 3.49
CA ARG A 137 -13.75 12.95 4.54
C ARG A 137 -15.27 12.75 4.54
N LYS A 138 -15.90 12.56 3.37
CA LYS A 138 -17.35 12.36 3.26
C LYS A 138 -17.74 11.03 3.93
N SER A 139 -17.01 9.95 3.60
CA SER A 139 -17.21 8.62 4.20
C SER A 139 -16.94 8.63 5.70
N MET A 140 -15.88 9.30 6.16
CA MET A 140 -15.57 9.44 7.58
C MET A 140 -16.74 10.13 8.35
N LYS A 141 -17.31 11.23 7.79
CA LYS A 141 -18.45 11.92 8.39
C LYS A 141 -19.72 11.06 8.36
N ARG A 142 -19.97 10.33 7.26
CA ARG A 142 -21.16 9.50 7.07
C ARG A 142 -21.13 8.26 7.96
N LEU A 143 -20.02 7.55 8.00
CA LEU A 143 -19.87 6.27 8.73
C LEU A 143 -19.54 6.45 10.22
N LYS A 144 -19.06 7.64 10.66
CA LYS A 144 -18.76 7.96 12.06
C LYS A 144 -17.93 6.86 12.77
N LYS A 145 -18.46 6.23 13.80
CA LYS A 145 -17.80 5.14 14.57
C LYS A 145 -17.50 3.92 13.69
N ASN A 146 -18.37 3.61 12.73
CA ASN A 146 -18.21 2.47 11.83
C ASN A 146 -17.03 2.65 10.85
N TRP A 147 -16.68 3.90 10.50
CA TRP A 147 -15.49 4.16 9.70
C TRP A 147 -14.21 3.64 10.37
N LYS A 148 -14.05 3.88 11.68
CA LYS A 148 -12.89 3.35 12.43
C LYS A 148 -12.89 1.83 12.49
N LYS A 149 -14.06 1.18 12.62
CA LYS A 149 -14.19 -0.28 12.61
C LYS A 149 -13.76 -0.83 11.25
N LEU A 150 -14.26 -0.22 10.17
CA LEU A 150 -13.90 -0.61 8.80
C LEU A 150 -12.40 -0.46 8.55
N GLN A 151 -11.80 0.68 8.93
CA GLN A 151 -10.37 0.91 8.73
C GLN A 151 -9.44 -0.06 9.50
N ARG A 152 -9.95 -0.76 10.53
CA ARG A 152 -9.20 -1.82 11.24
C ARG A 152 -8.94 -3.05 10.38
N PHE A 153 -9.73 -3.28 9.33
CA PHE A 153 -9.46 -4.37 8.40
C PHE A 153 -8.12 -4.22 7.66
N SER A 154 -7.50 -3.03 7.68
CA SER A 154 -6.12 -2.85 7.23
C SER A 154 -5.12 -3.74 7.97
N TYR A 155 -5.42 -4.15 9.20
CA TYR A 155 -4.57 -5.09 9.95
C TYR A 155 -4.70 -6.53 9.44
N ALA A 156 -5.90 -6.93 9.01
CA ALA A 156 -6.10 -8.21 8.34
C ALA A 156 -5.42 -8.19 6.95
N ALA A 157 -5.54 -7.09 6.21
CA ALA A 157 -4.90 -6.94 4.91
C ALA A 157 -3.37 -7.10 5.00
N ILE A 158 -2.68 -6.41 5.95
CA ILE A 158 -1.21 -6.55 6.09
C ILE A 158 -0.81 -7.95 6.54
N PHE A 159 -1.59 -8.60 7.41
CA PHE A 159 -1.31 -9.97 7.83
C PHE A 159 -1.36 -10.93 6.63
N LEU A 160 -2.40 -10.84 5.81
CA LEU A 160 -2.55 -11.64 4.59
C LEU A 160 -1.46 -11.32 3.56
N THR A 161 -1.05 -10.04 3.42
CA THR A 161 0.03 -9.64 2.53
C THR A 161 1.37 -10.21 3.00
N ILE A 162 1.68 -10.16 4.30
CA ILE A 162 2.91 -10.76 4.84
C ILE A 162 2.87 -12.29 4.62
N LEU A 163 1.74 -12.95 4.90
CA LEU A 163 1.58 -14.39 4.66
C LEU A 163 1.81 -14.74 3.19
N HIS A 164 1.24 -13.98 2.26
CA HIS A 164 1.44 -14.11 0.82
C HIS A 164 2.93 -14.05 0.46
N VAL A 165 3.65 -13.06 0.98
CA VAL A 165 5.09 -12.84 0.68
C VAL A 165 5.98 -13.90 1.34
N VAL A 166 5.62 -14.37 2.56
CA VAL A 166 6.32 -15.47 3.27
C VAL A 166 6.28 -16.75 2.46
N ILE A 167 5.10 -17.15 1.97
CA ILE A 167 4.94 -18.39 1.20
C ILE A 167 5.68 -18.29 -0.14
N LEU A 168 5.83 -17.09 -0.70
CA LEU A 168 6.63 -16.83 -1.91
C LEU A 168 8.15 -16.82 -1.65
N GLU A 169 8.60 -17.03 -0.41
CA GLU A 169 10.01 -16.97 0.01
C GLU A 169 10.73 -15.65 -0.37
N LYS A 170 9.96 -14.58 -0.53
CA LYS A 170 10.48 -13.23 -0.81
C LYS A 170 10.89 -12.52 0.49
N THR A 171 11.47 -11.33 0.37
CA THR A 171 11.92 -10.51 1.52
C THR A 171 10.72 -10.02 2.35
N TRP A 172 10.29 -10.79 3.32
CA TRP A 172 9.15 -10.47 4.20
C TRP A 172 9.55 -9.98 5.59
N LEU A 173 10.71 -10.43 6.09
CA LEU A 173 11.11 -10.27 7.50
C LEU A 173 11.19 -8.79 7.92
N ILE A 174 11.75 -7.93 7.06
CA ILE A 174 11.85 -6.50 7.35
C ILE A 174 10.47 -5.86 7.52
N TYR A 175 9.51 -6.22 6.70
CA TYR A 175 8.13 -5.70 6.79
C TYR A 175 7.44 -6.21 8.05
N ALA A 176 7.62 -7.49 8.40
CA ALA A 176 7.06 -8.08 9.62
C ALA A 176 7.63 -7.42 10.88
N ILE A 177 8.95 -7.18 10.94
CA ILE A 177 9.61 -6.50 12.06
C ILE A 177 9.08 -5.06 12.20
N VAL A 178 9.09 -4.28 11.12
CA VAL A 178 8.67 -2.88 11.12
C VAL A 178 7.20 -2.73 11.53
N VAL A 179 6.33 -3.57 10.99
CA VAL A 179 4.90 -3.60 11.36
C VAL A 179 4.72 -4.08 12.82
N GLY A 180 5.46 -5.11 13.24
CA GLY A 180 5.46 -5.64 14.61
C GLY A 180 5.85 -4.57 15.64
N ILE A 181 6.93 -3.84 15.41
CA ILE A 181 7.33 -2.69 16.24
C ILE A 181 6.20 -1.65 16.27
N GLY A 182 5.59 -1.37 15.11
CA GLY A 182 4.45 -0.47 15.01
C GLY A 182 3.26 -0.90 15.86
N PHE A 183 2.99 -2.20 15.97
CA PHE A 183 1.94 -2.73 16.86
C PHE A 183 2.33 -2.59 18.34
N VAL A 184 3.58 -2.89 18.72
CA VAL A 184 4.09 -2.73 20.08
C VAL A 184 3.93 -1.28 20.58
N ILE A 185 4.28 -0.29 19.75
CA ILE A 185 4.14 1.13 20.07
C ILE A 185 2.66 1.52 20.32
N ARG A 186 1.71 0.82 19.71
CA ARG A 186 0.27 1.07 19.87
C ARG A 186 -0.33 0.44 21.15
N ILE A 187 0.37 -0.47 21.81
CA ILE A 187 -0.09 -1.05 23.09
C ILE A 187 -0.29 0.09 24.07
N PRO A 188 -1.45 0.17 24.76
CA PRO A 188 -1.77 1.30 25.64
C PRO A 188 -0.68 1.63 26.65
N PHE A 189 -0.08 0.62 27.28
CA PHE A 189 1.02 0.78 28.24
C PHE A 189 2.24 1.47 27.60
N VAL A 190 2.73 0.97 26.46
CA VAL A 190 3.90 1.52 25.74
C VAL A 190 3.60 2.93 25.26
N LYS A 191 2.44 3.12 24.62
CA LYS A 191 1.99 4.43 24.13
C LYS A 191 1.96 5.47 25.24
N ASN A 192 1.36 5.15 26.39
CA ASN A 192 1.23 6.10 27.51
C ASN A 192 2.61 6.49 28.04
N LYS A 193 3.52 5.53 28.20
CA LYS A 193 4.90 5.78 28.64
C LYS A 193 5.66 6.71 27.68
N ILE A 194 5.50 6.52 26.36
CA ILE A 194 6.09 7.41 25.35
C ILE A 194 5.51 8.83 25.47
N LEU A 195 4.19 8.95 25.66
CA LEU A 195 3.53 10.25 25.77
C LEU A 195 3.92 10.99 27.05
N GLU A 196 4.10 10.30 28.17
CA GLU A 196 4.62 10.85 29.43
C GLU A 196 6.04 11.38 29.26
N PHE A 197 6.95 10.57 28.72
CA PHE A 197 8.33 10.96 28.46
C PHE A 197 8.45 12.20 27.54
N ARG A 198 7.52 12.35 26.61
CA ARG A 198 7.47 13.53 25.73
C ARG A 198 6.96 14.80 26.41
N LYS A 199 6.15 14.69 27.48
CA LYS A 199 5.67 15.86 28.23
C LYS A 199 6.73 16.43 29.18
N THR A 200 7.71 15.60 29.58
CA THR A 200 8.80 15.99 30.48
C THR A 200 10.01 16.63 29.77
N LYS A 201 10.00 16.63 28.43
CA LYS A 201 10.94 17.38 27.58
C LYS A 201 10.29 18.64 27.02
#